data_9f41b27423f12193282f323d61a8324b
#
_entry.id   9f41b27423f12193282f323d61a8324b
#
_cell.length_a   1.000
_cell.length_b   1.000
_cell.length_c   1.000
_cell.angle_alpha   90.00
_cell.angle_beta   90.00
_cell.angle_gamma   90.00
#
_symmetry.space_group_name_H-M   'P 1'
#
loop_
_entity.id
_entity.type
_entity.pdbx_description
1 polymer ?
#
loop_
_entity_poly.entity_id
_entity_poly.type
_entity_poly.pdbx_seq_one_letter_code
_entity_poly.pdbx_strand_id
1 'polypeptide(L)'
;MKDRNQPPIYAFPRLSKTDLLFVRIGGNGLGNLMFTWARCLAASERHGWQMVWPTWQSFKPKNWRVNPYDHRTYSDLFLANERYITGWRKPWCLARYRWIPESEALNSTVPPGSVVEFRGMKDFFAPFLNDHALVYCELRRIAQKSHLAAFSEANPAPIGIHVRRGDFIQRSQYEDILAAHNSLLPLDWYIDALNAVREKAGCDVPAFVFSDGTEEELEALVSLPRVRRVDYGSGLGDMLGLSRSRLLIASGSTFSMWGSYLGQVPTLWHPGKLLQHVLTEHPEHEIEWEPGDPLPDWVAEITGGSASPSPSSRHGG
;
A
#
# COMPACT_ATOMS: atom_id res chain seq x y z
N MET A 1 27.75 23.31 5.54
CA MET A 1 27.97 23.59 4.11
C MET A 1 28.49 22.31 3.47
N LYS A 2 27.72 21.68 2.56
CA LYS A 2 28.22 20.53 1.79
C LYS A 2 29.32 21.02 0.87
N ASP A 3 30.50 20.37 0.94
CA ASP A 3 31.61 20.64 0.06
C ASP A 3 31.20 20.36 -1.40
N ARG A 4 31.08 21.41 -2.23
CA ARG A 4 30.58 21.32 -3.63
C ARG A 4 31.45 20.48 -4.54
N ASN A 5 32.65 20.08 -4.08
CA ASN A 5 33.62 19.31 -4.86
C ASN A 5 33.54 17.79 -4.63
N GLN A 6 32.78 17.30 -3.67
CA GLN A 6 32.66 15.85 -3.42
C GLN A 6 31.60 15.23 -4.34
N PRO A 7 31.88 14.06 -4.93
CA PRO A 7 30.88 13.35 -5.71
C PRO A 7 29.69 12.95 -4.82
N PRO A 8 28.44 13.02 -5.33
CA PRO A 8 27.26 12.68 -4.54
C PRO A 8 27.24 11.21 -4.15
N ILE A 9 26.48 10.90 -3.08
CA ILE A 9 26.11 9.54 -2.73
C ILE A 9 24.75 9.28 -3.39
N TYR A 10 24.65 8.15 -4.05
CA TYR A 10 23.43 7.71 -4.73
C TYR A 10 22.74 6.61 -3.93
N ALA A 11 21.42 6.56 -3.99
CA ALA A 11 20.61 5.48 -3.44
C ALA A 11 19.81 4.81 -4.55
N PHE A 12 19.90 3.49 -4.64
CA PHE A 12 19.27 2.73 -5.71
C PHE A 12 18.35 1.62 -5.16
N PRO A 13 17.02 1.73 -5.35
CA PRO A 13 16.08 0.66 -5.01
C PRO A 13 16.05 -0.37 -6.13
N ARG A 14 16.74 -1.50 -5.92
CA ARG A 14 16.74 -2.63 -6.85
C ARG A 14 15.51 -3.50 -6.61
N LEU A 15 14.55 -3.47 -7.53
CA LEU A 15 13.23 -4.10 -7.40
C LEU A 15 13.20 -5.60 -7.76
N SER A 16 14.25 -6.13 -8.37
CA SER A 16 14.38 -7.57 -8.65
C SER A 16 15.83 -8.03 -8.62
N LYS A 17 16.05 -9.35 -8.55
CA LYS A 17 17.41 -9.92 -8.64
C LYS A 17 18.06 -9.61 -9.99
N THR A 18 17.27 -9.67 -11.07
CA THR A 18 17.72 -9.39 -12.44
C THR A 18 17.14 -8.04 -12.89
N ASP A 19 17.95 -7.00 -12.72
CA ASP A 19 17.64 -5.64 -13.15
C ASP A 19 18.63 -5.26 -14.26
N LEU A 20 18.09 -5.07 -15.47
CA LEU A 20 18.84 -4.71 -16.67
C LEU A 20 18.80 -3.18 -16.91
N LEU A 21 18.71 -2.39 -15.83
CA LEU A 21 18.73 -0.93 -15.82
C LEU A 21 17.43 -0.26 -16.30
N PHE A 22 16.86 -0.71 -17.41
CA PHE A 22 15.62 -0.16 -17.98
C PHE A 22 14.46 -1.13 -17.94
N VAL A 23 14.74 -2.41 -17.85
CA VAL A 23 13.76 -3.48 -17.67
C VAL A 23 14.27 -4.48 -16.62
N ARG A 24 13.40 -5.02 -15.80
CA ARG A 24 13.73 -6.11 -14.87
C ARG A 24 13.04 -7.40 -15.26
N ILE A 25 13.62 -8.51 -14.90
CA ILE A 25 13.02 -9.83 -15.13
C ILE A 25 12.40 -10.31 -13.83
N GLY A 26 11.10 -10.66 -13.89
CA GLY A 26 10.34 -11.15 -12.74
C GLY A 26 10.10 -10.06 -11.69
N GLY A 27 9.98 -10.48 -10.45
CA GLY A 27 9.72 -9.63 -9.29
C GLY A 27 8.31 -9.81 -8.72
N ASN A 28 8.12 -9.27 -7.55
CA ASN A 28 6.90 -9.37 -6.75
C ASN A 28 5.78 -8.46 -7.27
N GLY A 29 4.60 -8.53 -6.66
CA GLY A 29 3.50 -7.59 -6.86
C GLY A 29 3.86 -6.17 -6.40
N LEU A 30 3.05 -5.19 -6.82
CA LEU A 30 3.28 -3.75 -6.59
C LEU A 30 3.56 -3.43 -5.11
N GLY A 31 2.71 -3.90 -4.19
CA GLY A 31 2.89 -3.64 -2.75
C GLY A 31 4.26 -4.07 -2.24
N ASN A 32 4.75 -5.23 -2.68
CA ASN A 32 6.06 -5.72 -2.27
C ASN A 32 7.23 -4.91 -2.85
N LEU A 33 7.10 -4.39 -4.07
CA LEU A 33 8.13 -3.55 -4.69
C LEU A 33 8.21 -2.18 -4.03
N MET A 34 7.08 -1.67 -3.57
CA MET A 34 6.98 -0.36 -2.91
C MET A 34 7.78 -0.32 -1.61
N PHE A 35 7.94 -1.42 -0.86
CA PHE A 35 8.79 -1.45 0.34
C PHE A 35 10.23 -1.06 0.04
N THR A 36 10.82 -1.62 -1.02
CA THR A 36 12.19 -1.29 -1.41
C THR A 36 12.31 0.18 -1.82
N TRP A 37 11.34 0.68 -2.58
CA TRP A 37 11.32 2.08 -3.03
C TRP A 37 11.13 3.05 -1.87
N ALA A 38 10.15 2.84 -1.00
CA ALA A 38 9.83 3.73 0.12
C ALA A 38 10.97 3.80 1.14
N ARG A 39 11.60 2.66 1.45
CA ARG A 39 12.76 2.59 2.32
C ARG A 39 13.95 3.37 1.77
N CYS A 40 14.21 3.22 0.46
CA CYS A 40 15.21 3.99 -0.24
C CYS A 40 14.88 5.50 -0.25
N LEU A 41 13.61 5.87 -0.46
CA LEU A 41 13.14 7.25 -0.42
C LEU A 41 13.38 7.88 0.95
N ALA A 42 12.92 7.24 2.02
CA ALA A 42 13.05 7.72 3.38
C ALA A 42 14.52 7.88 3.80
N ALA A 43 15.37 6.90 3.48
CA ALA A 43 16.81 6.98 3.73
C ALA A 43 17.46 8.12 2.92
N SER A 44 17.08 8.26 1.64
CA SER A 44 17.60 9.33 0.78
C SER A 44 17.28 10.71 1.34
N GLU A 45 16.07 10.91 1.85
CA GLU A 45 15.66 12.16 2.47
C GLU A 45 16.47 12.46 3.74
N ARG A 46 16.58 11.48 4.66
CA ARG A 46 17.31 11.64 5.93
C ARG A 46 18.79 11.92 5.74
N HIS A 47 19.44 11.27 4.78
CA HIS A 47 20.88 11.36 4.55
C HIS A 47 21.27 12.35 3.45
N GLY A 48 20.30 12.89 2.71
CA GLY A 48 20.52 13.77 1.57
C GLY A 48 21.23 13.05 0.41
N TRP A 49 20.94 11.77 0.19
CA TRP A 49 21.41 10.99 -0.94
C TRP A 49 20.57 11.26 -2.19
N GLN A 50 21.20 11.16 -3.36
CA GLN A 50 20.51 11.36 -4.61
C GLN A 50 19.90 10.04 -5.10
N MET A 51 18.59 10.00 -5.27
CA MET A 51 17.89 8.77 -5.62
C MET A 51 18.04 8.44 -7.11
N VAL A 52 18.37 7.18 -7.42
CA VAL A 52 18.37 6.65 -8.79
C VAL A 52 16.99 6.04 -9.06
N TRP A 53 16.42 6.33 -10.23
CA TRP A 53 15.12 5.84 -10.62
C TRP A 53 15.04 4.30 -10.59
N PRO A 54 14.10 3.70 -9.85
CA PRO A 54 13.93 2.26 -9.86
C PRO A 54 13.49 1.74 -11.22
N THR A 55 13.77 0.48 -11.50
CA THR A 55 13.33 -0.16 -12.74
C THR A 55 11.93 -0.75 -12.52
N TRP A 56 10.90 0.08 -12.68
CA TRP A 56 9.50 -0.36 -12.51
C TRP A 56 9.07 -1.35 -13.59
N GLN A 57 9.46 -1.10 -14.83
CA GLN A 57 9.12 -1.95 -15.96
C GLN A 57 9.63 -3.37 -15.78
N SER A 58 8.73 -4.35 -15.85
CA SER A 58 9.07 -5.76 -15.69
C SER A 58 8.70 -6.59 -16.92
N PHE A 59 9.53 -7.57 -17.20
CA PHE A 59 9.24 -8.64 -18.14
C PHE A 59 9.07 -9.94 -17.37
N LYS A 60 7.93 -10.60 -17.50
CA LYS A 60 7.55 -11.82 -16.78
C LYS A 60 7.27 -12.98 -17.75
N PRO A 61 8.28 -13.63 -18.32
CA PRO A 61 8.08 -14.66 -19.36
C PRO A 61 7.28 -15.86 -18.86
N LYS A 62 7.33 -16.18 -17.56
CA LYS A 62 6.58 -17.30 -16.97
C LYS A 62 5.08 -16.99 -16.82
N ASN A 63 4.71 -15.75 -16.55
CA ASN A 63 3.33 -15.37 -16.33
C ASN A 63 2.52 -15.38 -17.63
N TRP A 64 3.16 -15.12 -18.77
CA TRP A 64 2.51 -15.21 -20.07
C TRP A 64 2.02 -16.62 -20.41
N ARG A 65 2.67 -17.66 -19.87
CA ARG A 65 2.25 -19.07 -20.07
C ARG A 65 1.27 -19.56 -19.01
N VAL A 66 1.33 -19.02 -17.81
CA VAL A 66 0.56 -19.48 -16.62
C VAL A 66 -0.71 -18.64 -16.40
N ASN A 67 -0.63 -17.34 -16.61
CA ASN A 67 -1.76 -16.44 -16.54
C ASN A 67 -1.61 -15.32 -17.59
N PRO A 68 -2.26 -15.46 -18.75
CA PRO A 68 -2.20 -14.46 -19.82
C PRO A 68 -2.85 -13.11 -19.40
N TYR A 69 -3.63 -13.09 -18.33
CA TYR A 69 -4.26 -11.88 -17.80
C TYR A 69 -3.41 -11.16 -16.73
N ASP A 70 -2.23 -11.69 -16.37
CA ASP A 70 -1.31 -10.98 -15.45
C ASP A 70 -0.54 -9.87 -16.19
N HIS A 71 -1.19 -8.74 -16.38
CA HIS A 71 -0.62 -7.53 -16.99
C HIS A 71 0.23 -6.68 -16.03
N ARG A 72 0.67 -7.21 -14.89
CA ARG A 72 1.48 -6.49 -13.86
C ARG A 72 2.89 -6.17 -14.37
N THR A 73 3.00 -5.43 -15.47
CA THR A 73 4.27 -4.97 -16.05
C THR A 73 4.78 -3.68 -15.41
N TYR A 74 3.88 -2.87 -14.85
CA TYR A 74 4.13 -1.58 -14.19
C TYR A 74 4.89 -0.55 -15.06
N SER A 75 4.93 -0.72 -16.39
CA SER A 75 5.69 0.12 -17.30
C SER A 75 5.18 1.55 -17.37
N ASP A 76 3.88 1.72 -17.17
CA ASP A 76 3.15 2.97 -17.36
C ASP A 76 2.55 3.55 -16.07
N LEU A 77 2.79 2.90 -14.91
CA LEU A 77 2.26 3.40 -13.63
C LEU A 77 2.98 4.66 -13.15
N PHE A 78 4.28 4.78 -13.43
CA PHE A 78 5.13 5.77 -12.81
C PHE A 78 5.97 6.55 -13.80
N LEU A 79 6.15 7.85 -13.53
CA LEU A 79 7.06 8.76 -14.23
C LEU A 79 8.04 9.37 -13.24
N ALA A 80 9.31 9.37 -13.63
CA ALA A 80 10.35 10.02 -12.83
C ALA A 80 10.18 11.55 -12.86
N ASN A 81 10.44 12.17 -11.72
CA ASN A 81 10.55 13.61 -11.59
C ASN A 81 12.01 14.04 -11.35
N GLU A 82 12.23 15.30 -11.06
CA GLU A 82 13.57 15.91 -10.86
C GLU A 82 14.36 15.34 -9.67
N ARG A 83 13.69 14.64 -8.75
CA ARG A 83 14.32 13.97 -7.60
C ARG A 83 15.22 12.81 -8.03
N TYR A 84 14.96 12.23 -9.21
CA TYR A 84 15.58 10.97 -9.61
C TYR A 84 16.64 11.13 -10.69
N ILE A 85 17.69 10.32 -10.59
CA ILE A 85 18.62 10.10 -11.71
C ILE A 85 18.00 9.11 -12.68
N THR A 86 17.82 9.54 -13.92
CA THR A 86 17.16 8.78 -14.99
C THR A 86 18.00 8.75 -16.28
N GLY A 87 17.44 8.15 -17.34
CA GLY A 87 18.05 8.11 -18.67
C GLY A 87 19.46 7.55 -18.64
N TRP A 88 20.36 8.09 -19.49
CA TRP A 88 21.76 7.64 -19.58
C TRP A 88 22.61 7.96 -18.35
N ARG A 89 22.15 8.86 -17.49
CA ARG A 89 22.85 9.14 -16.22
C ARG A 89 22.73 7.97 -15.25
N LYS A 90 21.64 7.20 -15.30
CA LYS A 90 21.43 6.02 -14.45
C LYS A 90 22.51 4.95 -14.67
N PRO A 91 22.70 4.36 -15.88
CA PRO A 91 23.75 3.35 -16.09
C PRO A 91 25.14 3.90 -15.81
N TRP A 92 25.39 5.17 -16.14
CA TRP A 92 26.69 5.80 -15.86
C TRP A 92 26.99 5.84 -14.35
N CYS A 93 26.04 6.28 -13.52
CA CYS A 93 26.18 6.28 -12.06
C CYS A 93 26.38 4.86 -11.50
N LEU A 94 25.58 3.91 -11.95
CA LEU A 94 25.61 2.54 -11.44
C LEU A 94 26.88 1.77 -11.85
N ALA A 95 27.51 2.13 -12.97
CA ALA A 95 28.74 1.50 -13.43
C ALA A 95 30.03 2.13 -12.82
N ARG A 96 29.98 3.44 -12.50
CA ARG A 96 31.17 4.20 -12.10
C ARG A 96 31.49 4.10 -10.61
N TYR A 97 30.44 4.03 -9.76
CA TYR A 97 30.58 4.20 -8.32
C TYR A 97 30.57 2.85 -7.56
N ARG A 98 31.21 2.86 -6.37
CA ARG A 98 31.27 1.69 -5.49
C ARG A 98 29.88 1.37 -4.93
N TRP A 99 29.50 0.11 -4.96
CA TRP A 99 28.26 -0.37 -4.37
C TRP A 99 28.44 -0.70 -2.90
N ILE A 100 27.50 -0.23 -2.08
CA ILE A 100 27.45 -0.46 -0.64
C ILE A 100 26.04 -1.00 -0.30
N PRO A 101 25.93 -2.13 0.39
CA PRO A 101 24.62 -2.62 0.84
C PRO A 101 23.98 -1.65 1.84
N GLU A 102 22.65 -1.56 1.84
CA GLU A 102 21.87 -0.77 2.81
C GLU A 102 22.30 -1.03 4.26
N SER A 103 22.50 -2.31 4.64
CA SER A 103 22.87 -2.68 5.99
C SER A 103 24.23 -2.12 6.45
N GLU A 104 25.17 -1.94 5.54
CA GLU A 104 26.46 -1.29 5.82
C GLU A 104 26.29 0.22 5.87
N ALA A 105 25.57 0.78 4.89
CA ALA A 105 25.41 2.21 4.71
C ALA A 105 24.65 2.91 5.87
N LEU A 106 23.70 2.23 6.48
CA LEU A 106 22.92 2.78 7.60
C LEU A 106 23.66 2.72 8.94
N ASN A 107 24.71 1.90 9.04
CA ASN A 107 25.50 1.70 10.26
C ASN A 107 26.90 2.32 10.22
N SER A 108 27.25 2.98 9.10
CA SER A 108 28.59 3.56 8.93
C SER A 108 28.54 4.84 8.08
N THR A 109 29.65 5.59 8.10
CA THR A 109 29.81 6.73 7.19
C THR A 109 29.97 6.25 5.74
N VAL A 110 29.07 6.65 4.87
CA VAL A 110 29.10 6.32 3.44
C VAL A 110 30.09 7.23 2.73
N PRO A 111 31.11 6.69 2.05
CA PRO A 111 32.04 7.50 1.29
C PRO A 111 31.37 8.22 0.12
N PRO A 112 31.76 9.46 -0.19
CA PRO A 112 31.34 10.15 -1.41
C PRO A 112 31.62 9.31 -2.67
N GLY A 113 30.75 9.39 -3.66
CA GLY A 113 30.88 8.58 -4.87
C GLY A 113 30.56 7.10 -4.64
N SER A 114 29.54 6.84 -3.83
CA SER A 114 29.02 5.50 -3.61
C SER A 114 27.58 5.36 -4.08
N VAL A 115 27.16 4.13 -4.36
CA VAL A 115 25.76 3.74 -4.60
C VAL A 115 25.32 2.83 -3.47
N VAL A 116 24.39 3.31 -2.66
CA VAL A 116 23.73 2.51 -1.60
C VAL A 116 22.60 1.72 -2.23
N GLU A 117 22.67 0.40 -2.11
CA GLU A 117 21.69 -0.52 -2.72
C GLU A 117 20.67 -1.02 -1.71
N PHE A 118 19.40 -0.79 -2.02
CA PHE A 118 18.25 -1.30 -1.26
C PHE A 118 17.64 -2.49 -1.98
N ARG A 119 17.35 -3.58 -1.24
CA ARG A 119 16.77 -4.82 -1.80
C ARG A 119 15.71 -5.43 -0.89
N GLY A 120 14.68 -6.00 -1.51
CA GLY A 120 13.65 -6.82 -0.84
C GLY A 120 12.76 -6.04 0.14
N MET A 121 11.93 -6.78 0.85
CA MET A 121 10.91 -6.23 1.79
C MET A 121 11.41 -6.21 3.24
N LYS A 122 12.68 -5.91 3.46
CA LYS A 122 13.30 -5.98 4.77
C LYS A 122 12.54 -5.12 5.79
N ASP A 123 12.15 -5.71 6.91
CA ASP A 123 11.51 -5.07 8.06
C ASP A 123 10.21 -4.30 7.74
N PHE A 124 9.56 -4.61 6.61
CA PHE A 124 8.29 -4.02 6.14
C PHE A 124 8.27 -2.49 6.28
N PHE A 125 7.34 -1.93 7.09
CA PHE A 125 7.17 -0.48 7.27
C PHE A 125 8.13 0.12 8.32
N ALA A 126 8.71 -0.67 9.22
CA ALA A 126 9.50 -0.17 10.35
C ALA A 126 10.57 0.87 9.94
N PRO A 127 11.34 0.71 8.83
CA PRO A 127 12.36 1.68 8.46
C PRO A 127 11.85 3.06 8.02
N PHE A 128 10.56 3.17 7.70
CA PHE A 128 9.94 4.42 7.20
C PHE A 128 8.53 4.63 7.78
N LEU A 129 8.23 4.04 8.93
CA LEU A 129 6.92 4.10 9.56
C LEU A 129 6.42 5.53 9.72
N ASN A 130 7.26 6.42 10.20
CA ASN A 130 6.93 7.83 10.45
C ASN A 130 7.01 8.72 9.19
N ASP A 131 7.34 8.16 8.03
CA ASP A 131 7.51 8.91 6.78
C ASP A 131 6.28 8.77 5.86
N HIS A 132 5.10 8.37 6.39
CA HIS A 132 3.91 8.09 5.56
C HIS A 132 3.51 9.28 4.67
N ALA A 133 3.58 10.51 5.19
CA ALA A 133 3.27 11.71 4.41
C ALA A 133 4.26 11.93 3.26
N LEU A 134 5.56 11.73 3.50
CA LEU A 134 6.59 11.79 2.45
C LEU A 134 6.32 10.74 1.37
N VAL A 135 6.08 9.48 1.78
CA VAL A 135 5.84 8.36 0.87
C VAL A 135 4.56 8.59 0.06
N TYR A 136 3.47 9.01 0.70
CA TYR A 136 2.21 9.32 0.04
C TYR A 136 2.34 10.45 -0.99
N CYS A 137 2.97 11.56 -0.60
CA CYS A 137 3.16 12.70 -1.48
C CYS A 137 4.03 12.33 -2.69
N GLU A 138 5.16 11.63 -2.47
CA GLU A 138 6.05 11.26 -3.55
C GLU A 138 5.43 10.19 -4.46
N LEU A 139 4.68 9.22 -3.91
CA LEU A 139 3.96 8.23 -4.70
C LEU A 139 3.00 8.91 -5.68
N ARG A 140 2.24 9.90 -5.23
CA ARG A 140 1.34 10.68 -6.09
C ARG A 140 2.07 11.54 -7.11
N ARG A 141 3.25 12.06 -6.78
CA ARG A 141 4.07 12.86 -7.71
C ARG A 141 4.65 12.04 -8.85
N ILE A 142 5.03 10.78 -8.59
CA ILE A 142 5.57 9.88 -9.62
C ILE A 142 4.49 9.10 -10.36
N ALA A 143 3.28 9.00 -9.82
CA ALA A 143 2.17 8.33 -10.49
C ALA A 143 1.74 9.05 -11.77
N GLN A 144 1.53 8.31 -12.84
CA GLN A 144 0.97 8.89 -14.06
C GLN A 144 -0.47 9.35 -13.82
N LYS A 145 -0.82 10.52 -14.36
CA LYS A 145 -2.14 11.14 -14.16
C LYS A 145 -3.30 10.26 -14.64
N SER A 146 -3.10 9.49 -15.71
CA SER A 146 -4.08 8.53 -16.23
C SER A 146 -4.52 7.49 -15.18
N HIS A 147 -3.59 7.03 -14.32
CA HIS A 147 -3.88 6.08 -13.26
C HIS A 147 -4.45 6.72 -11.99
N LEU A 148 -4.47 8.04 -11.93
CA LEU A 148 -5.06 8.80 -10.83
C LEU A 148 -6.41 9.44 -11.17
N ALA A 149 -6.84 9.42 -12.43
CA ALA A 149 -8.03 10.14 -12.88
C ALA A 149 -9.27 9.68 -12.11
N ALA A 150 -9.62 8.40 -12.20
CA ALA A 150 -10.80 7.84 -11.53
C ALA A 150 -10.73 7.99 -10.00
N PHE A 151 -9.55 7.77 -9.40
CA PHE A 151 -9.31 8.01 -7.98
C PHE A 151 -9.52 9.47 -7.59
N SER A 152 -9.05 10.42 -8.39
CA SER A 152 -9.11 11.86 -8.08
C SER A 152 -10.55 12.41 -8.13
N GLU A 153 -11.37 11.86 -9.01
CA GLU A 153 -12.79 12.24 -9.18
C GLU A 153 -13.72 11.53 -8.20
N ALA A 154 -13.27 10.42 -7.61
CA ALA A 154 -14.10 9.62 -6.72
C ALA A 154 -14.23 10.25 -5.32
N ASN A 155 -15.40 10.08 -4.73
CA ASN A 155 -15.59 10.35 -3.30
C ASN A 155 -14.89 9.29 -2.45
N PRO A 156 -14.32 9.68 -1.29
CA PRO A 156 -13.79 8.74 -0.32
C PRO A 156 -14.81 7.68 0.09
N ALA A 157 -14.37 6.44 0.25
CA ALA A 157 -15.23 5.39 0.79
C ALA A 157 -15.43 5.59 2.29
N PRO A 158 -16.65 5.55 2.82
CA PRO A 158 -16.84 5.48 4.27
C PRO A 158 -16.20 4.21 4.84
N ILE A 159 -16.46 3.04 4.24
CA ILE A 159 -15.79 1.78 4.53
C ILE A 159 -15.13 1.27 3.25
N GLY A 160 -13.82 1.05 3.27
CA GLY A 160 -13.10 0.31 2.23
C GLY A 160 -12.97 -1.16 2.62
N ILE A 161 -13.28 -2.06 1.70
CA ILE A 161 -13.11 -3.50 1.89
C ILE A 161 -12.14 -4.00 0.85
N HIS A 162 -11.00 -4.56 1.26
CA HIS A 162 -10.07 -5.18 0.33
C HIS A 162 -10.13 -6.68 0.41
N VAL A 163 -10.66 -7.31 -0.63
CA VAL A 163 -10.78 -8.76 -0.76
C VAL A 163 -9.74 -9.28 -1.75
N ARG A 164 -8.71 -9.94 -1.25
CA ARG A 164 -7.68 -10.57 -2.08
C ARG A 164 -8.11 -11.98 -2.48
N ARG A 165 -8.13 -12.27 -3.79
CA ARG A 165 -8.38 -13.58 -4.38
C ARG A 165 -7.15 -14.05 -5.18
N GLY A 166 -7.03 -13.66 -6.37
CA GLY A 166 -5.93 -13.82 -7.34
C GLY A 166 -4.99 -15.01 -7.11
N ASP A 167 -3.82 -14.73 -6.62
CA ASP A 167 -2.76 -15.72 -6.36
C ASP A 167 -2.73 -16.24 -4.90
N PHE A 168 -3.74 -15.92 -4.10
CA PHE A 168 -3.87 -16.46 -2.75
C PHE A 168 -4.40 -17.89 -2.78
N ILE A 169 -4.03 -18.68 -1.77
CA ILE A 169 -4.28 -20.12 -1.71
C ILE A 169 -5.46 -20.40 -0.80
N GLN A 170 -6.46 -21.11 -1.32
CA GLN A 170 -7.55 -21.62 -0.51
C GLN A 170 -7.03 -22.68 0.46
N ARG A 171 -7.38 -22.55 1.73
CA ARG A 171 -7.01 -23.49 2.79
C ARG A 171 -8.27 -23.98 3.49
N SER A 172 -8.28 -25.26 3.82
CA SER A 172 -9.44 -25.93 4.44
C SER A 172 -9.44 -25.86 5.96
N GLN A 173 -8.28 -25.64 6.58
CA GLN A 173 -8.14 -25.59 8.03
C GLN A 173 -7.99 -24.14 8.47
N TYR A 174 -8.70 -23.75 9.54
CA TYR A 174 -8.66 -22.41 10.08
C TYR A 174 -7.26 -22.03 10.59
N GLU A 175 -6.58 -22.97 11.24
CA GLU A 175 -5.20 -22.82 11.71
C GLU A 175 -4.22 -22.52 10.56
N ASP A 176 -4.43 -23.12 9.39
CA ASP A 176 -3.63 -22.86 8.19
C ASP A 176 -3.91 -21.45 7.64
N ILE A 177 -5.16 -20.98 7.76
CA ILE A 177 -5.51 -19.60 7.38
C ILE A 177 -4.79 -18.61 8.30
N LEU A 178 -4.77 -18.88 9.61
CA LEU A 178 -4.08 -18.02 10.58
C LEU A 178 -2.56 -17.99 10.33
N ALA A 179 -1.97 -19.15 10.10
CA ALA A 179 -0.51 -19.30 9.99
C ALA A 179 0.10 -18.74 8.69
N ALA A 180 -0.64 -18.75 7.58
CA ALA A 180 -0.10 -18.43 6.28
C ALA A 180 -0.57 -17.06 5.75
N HIS A 181 0.39 -16.18 5.43
CA HIS A 181 0.11 -14.82 4.96
C HIS A 181 -0.61 -14.73 3.60
N ASN A 182 -0.52 -15.76 2.76
CA ASN A 182 -1.13 -15.80 1.43
C ASN A 182 -2.38 -16.68 1.37
N SER A 183 -3.12 -16.80 2.47
CA SER A 183 -4.37 -17.53 2.53
C SER A 183 -5.53 -16.70 2.03
N LEU A 184 -6.43 -17.33 1.26
CA LEU A 184 -7.75 -16.78 0.99
C LEU A 184 -8.54 -16.69 2.30
N LEU A 185 -9.05 -15.51 2.60
CA LEU A 185 -9.98 -15.36 3.72
C LEU A 185 -11.40 -15.72 3.27
N PRO A 186 -12.21 -16.34 4.16
CA PRO A 186 -13.62 -16.60 3.90
C PRO A 186 -14.37 -15.31 3.57
N LEU A 187 -15.25 -15.33 2.58
CA LEU A 187 -16.04 -14.15 2.24
C LEU A 187 -16.99 -13.76 3.37
N ASP A 188 -17.50 -14.77 4.10
CA ASP A 188 -18.38 -14.59 5.26
C ASP A 188 -17.72 -13.70 6.33
N TRP A 189 -16.41 -13.83 6.55
CA TRP A 189 -15.71 -12.97 7.50
C TRP A 189 -15.85 -11.47 7.16
N TYR A 190 -15.73 -11.11 5.85
CA TYR A 190 -15.90 -9.72 5.42
C TYR A 190 -17.35 -9.24 5.59
N ILE A 191 -18.31 -10.14 5.37
CA ILE A 191 -19.74 -9.87 5.55
C ILE A 191 -20.02 -9.62 7.04
N ASP A 192 -19.51 -10.49 7.90
CA ASP A 192 -19.68 -10.37 9.36
C ASP A 192 -19.01 -9.10 9.89
N ALA A 193 -17.80 -8.80 9.45
CA ALA A 193 -17.10 -7.57 9.82
C ALA A 193 -17.86 -6.30 9.39
N LEU A 194 -18.39 -6.28 8.15
CA LEU A 194 -19.20 -5.16 7.68
C LEU A 194 -20.49 -5.00 8.49
N ASN A 195 -21.18 -6.10 8.78
CA ASN A 195 -22.41 -6.09 9.56
C ASN A 195 -22.15 -5.61 11.00
N ALA A 196 -21.09 -6.09 11.64
CA ALA A 196 -20.70 -5.64 12.99
C ALA A 196 -20.38 -4.14 13.02
N VAL A 197 -19.65 -3.63 11.99
CA VAL A 197 -19.36 -2.19 11.87
C VAL A 197 -20.65 -1.38 11.71
N ARG A 198 -21.61 -1.85 10.91
CA ARG A 198 -22.92 -1.18 10.71
C ARG A 198 -23.79 -1.21 11.95
N GLU A 199 -23.81 -2.33 12.64
CA GLU A 199 -24.49 -2.45 13.95
C GLU A 199 -23.90 -1.46 14.95
N LYS A 200 -22.58 -1.40 15.07
CA LYS A 200 -21.86 -0.44 15.93
C LYS A 200 -22.12 1.01 15.55
N ALA A 201 -22.21 1.31 14.25
CA ALA A 201 -22.51 2.64 13.72
C ALA A 201 -24.02 3.01 13.82
N GLY A 202 -24.91 2.05 14.06
CA GLY A 202 -26.36 2.24 14.11
C GLY A 202 -26.99 2.56 12.75
N CYS A 203 -26.29 2.32 11.62
CA CYS A 203 -26.81 2.59 10.27
C CYS A 203 -26.06 1.81 9.19
N ASP A 204 -26.70 1.65 8.01
CA ASP A 204 -26.12 1.01 6.83
C ASP A 204 -25.06 1.92 6.18
N VAL A 205 -23.87 2.00 6.79
CA VAL A 205 -22.74 2.76 6.25
C VAL A 205 -22.37 2.21 4.87
N PRO A 206 -22.18 3.06 3.82
CA PRO A 206 -21.77 2.59 2.50
C PRO A 206 -20.39 1.95 2.53
N ALA A 207 -20.21 0.86 1.76
CA ALA A 207 -18.94 0.16 1.65
C ALA A 207 -18.52 -0.02 0.18
N PHE A 208 -17.22 0.17 -0.08
CA PHE A 208 -16.62 0.01 -1.39
C PHE A 208 -15.66 -1.18 -1.36
N VAL A 209 -15.90 -2.14 -2.26
CA VAL A 209 -15.12 -3.38 -2.36
C VAL A 209 -14.07 -3.22 -3.46
N PHE A 210 -12.82 -3.36 -3.08
CA PHE A 210 -11.66 -3.43 -3.96
C PHE A 210 -11.17 -4.88 -4.00
N SER A 211 -11.11 -5.49 -5.17
CA SER A 211 -10.78 -6.91 -5.29
C SER A 211 -10.27 -7.27 -6.68
N ASP A 212 -9.36 -8.24 -6.72
CA ASP A 212 -8.94 -8.94 -7.93
C ASP A 212 -9.73 -10.25 -8.19
N GLY A 213 -10.78 -10.50 -7.40
CA GLY A 213 -11.69 -11.63 -7.58
C GLY A 213 -12.71 -11.43 -8.70
N THR A 214 -13.38 -12.52 -9.11
CA THR A 214 -14.48 -12.47 -10.07
C THR A 214 -15.75 -11.92 -9.43
N GLU A 215 -16.75 -11.59 -10.25
CA GLU A 215 -18.07 -11.16 -9.76
C GLU A 215 -18.75 -12.27 -8.95
N GLU A 216 -18.67 -13.52 -9.40
CA GLU A 216 -19.22 -14.70 -8.73
C GLU A 216 -18.60 -14.91 -7.34
N GLU A 217 -17.28 -14.76 -7.22
CA GLU A 217 -16.57 -14.89 -5.94
C GLU A 217 -16.94 -13.80 -4.93
N LEU A 218 -17.46 -12.68 -5.38
CA LEU A 218 -17.78 -11.52 -4.56
C LEU A 218 -19.29 -11.31 -4.39
N GLU A 219 -20.13 -12.07 -5.09
CA GLU A 219 -21.58 -11.86 -5.21
C GLU A 219 -22.24 -11.67 -3.85
N ALA A 220 -22.00 -12.58 -2.89
CA ALA A 220 -22.61 -12.51 -1.56
C ALA A 220 -22.28 -11.20 -0.82
N LEU A 221 -21.07 -10.64 -0.99
CA LEU A 221 -20.66 -9.39 -0.35
C LEU A 221 -21.22 -8.18 -1.09
N VAL A 222 -21.14 -8.15 -2.42
CA VAL A 222 -21.55 -6.97 -3.21
C VAL A 222 -23.05 -6.84 -3.34
N SER A 223 -23.81 -7.94 -3.06
CA SER A 223 -25.27 -7.93 -3.01
C SER A 223 -25.85 -7.30 -1.73
N LEU A 224 -25.01 -7.04 -0.73
CA LEU A 224 -25.45 -6.39 0.50
C LEU A 224 -25.88 -4.93 0.25
N PRO A 225 -26.86 -4.40 1.01
CA PRO A 225 -27.30 -3.01 0.87
C PRO A 225 -26.13 -2.02 0.93
N ARG A 226 -26.11 -1.03 0.02
CA ARG A 226 -25.09 0.05 -0.05
C ARG A 226 -23.64 -0.44 -0.15
N VAL A 227 -23.43 -1.67 -0.64
CA VAL A 227 -22.11 -2.18 -1.03
C VAL A 227 -21.96 -2.07 -2.53
N ARG A 228 -20.80 -1.68 -2.99
CA ARG A 228 -20.47 -1.67 -4.43
C ARG A 228 -19.01 -2.06 -4.67
N ARG A 229 -18.77 -2.80 -5.73
CA ARG A 229 -17.42 -3.01 -6.24
C ARG A 229 -16.91 -1.72 -6.89
N VAL A 230 -15.63 -1.43 -6.68
CA VAL A 230 -14.95 -0.26 -7.23
C VAL A 230 -13.64 -0.73 -7.89
N ASP A 231 -13.35 -0.14 -9.06
CA ASP A 231 -12.09 -0.29 -9.79
C ASP A 231 -11.70 1.10 -10.31
N TYR A 232 -10.55 1.57 -9.90
CA TYR A 232 -10.00 2.86 -10.33
C TYR A 232 -9.03 2.72 -11.51
N GLY A 233 -9.13 1.61 -12.26
CA GLY A 233 -8.42 1.36 -13.50
C GLY A 233 -6.95 0.95 -13.32
N SER A 234 -6.48 0.88 -12.08
CA SER A 234 -5.15 0.35 -11.78
C SER A 234 -5.00 -0.04 -10.32
N GLY A 235 -4.12 -1.00 -10.03
CA GLY A 235 -3.81 -1.35 -8.65
C GLY A 235 -3.25 -0.18 -7.83
N LEU A 236 -2.63 0.82 -8.47
CA LEU A 236 -2.21 2.04 -7.78
C LEU A 236 -3.42 2.92 -7.42
N GLY A 237 -4.36 3.10 -8.34
CA GLY A 237 -5.61 3.83 -8.11
C GLY A 237 -6.42 3.21 -6.98
N ASP A 238 -6.54 1.89 -6.97
CA ASP A 238 -7.26 1.14 -5.93
C ASP A 238 -6.59 1.24 -4.56
N MET A 239 -5.26 1.13 -4.51
CA MET A 239 -4.49 1.30 -3.27
C MET A 239 -4.67 2.71 -2.68
N LEU A 240 -4.62 3.73 -3.53
CA LEU A 240 -4.90 5.11 -3.13
C LEU A 240 -6.37 5.32 -2.75
N GLY A 241 -7.30 4.59 -3.40
CA GLY A 241 -8.70 4.56 -3.01
C GLY A 241 -8.91 4.03 -1.60
N LEU A 242 -8.29 2.92 -1.28
CA LEU A 242 -8.28 2.36 0.09
C LEU A 242 -7.71 3.36 1.10
N SER A 243 -6.63 4.07 0.75
CA SER A 243 -6.01 5.06 1.65
C SER A 243 -6.87 6.29 1.95
N ARG A 244 -8.01 6.46 1.27
CA ARG A 244 -8.97 7.54 1.53
C ARG A 244 -10.22 7.07 2.27
N SER A 245 -10.30 5.81 2.63
CA SER A 245 -11.41 5.28 3.43
C SER A 245 -11.36 5.83 4.85
N ARG A 246 -12.50 5.88 5.52
CA ARG A 246 -12.54 6.20 6.96
C ARG A 246 -12.20 4.99 7.81
N LEU A 247 -12.59 3.79 7.36
CA LEU A 247 -12.31 2.50 7.96
C LEU A 247 -11.95 1.51 6.87
N LEU A 248 -10.98 0.62 7.11
CA LEU A 248 -10.69 -0.53 6.26
C LEU A 248 -11.15 -1.83 6.92
N ILE A 249 -11.70 -2.73 6.11
CA ILE A 249 -11.82 -4.16 6.42
C ILE A 249 -10.84 -4.85 5.45
N ALA A 250 -9.75 -5.41 6.00
CA ALA A 250 -8.55 -5.70 5.22
C ALA A 250 -8.26 -7.19 5.08
N SER A 251 -7.87 -7.60 3.89
CA SER A 251 -7.20 -8.89 3.69
C SER A 251 -5.78 -8.86 4.29
N GLY A 252 -5.21 -10.04 4.58
CA GLY A 252 -3.81 -10.17 5.05
C GLY A 252 -2.75 -9.87 3.99
N SER A 253 -3.01 -8.99 3.05
CA SER A 253 -2.08 -8.68 1.96
C SER A 253 -1.30 -7.39 2.20
N THR A 254 -0.08 -7.33 1.67
CA THR A 254 0.72 -6.10 1.68
C THR A 254 0.01 -4.94 0.97
N PHE A 255 -0.92 -5.23 0.07
CA PHE A 255 -1.72 -4.22 -0.62
C PHE A 255 -2.67 -3.50 0.36
N SER A 256 -3.37 -4.24 1.24
CA SER A 256 -4.19 -3.68 2.31
C SER A 256 -3.34 -2.85 3.29
N MET A 257 -2.17 -3.39 3.67
CA MET A 257 -1.24 -2.68 4.57
C MET A 257 -0.81 -1.33 3.97
N TRP A 258 -0.54 -1.27 2.66
CA TRP A 258 -0.25 -0.01 1.98
C TRP A 258 -1.42 0.97 2.00
N GLY A 259 -2.65 0.47 1.82
CA GLY A 259 -3.86 1.30 1.95
C GLY A 259 -3.97 1.93 3.33
N SER A 260 -3.82 1.12 4.39
CA SER A 260 -3.83 1.57 5.78
C SER A 260 -2.68 2.57 6.06
N TYR A 261 -1.45 2.21 5.71
CA TYR A 261 -0.25 3.04 5.95
C TYR A 261 -0.32 4.42 5.26
N LEU A 262 -0.64 4.44 3.97
CA LEU A 262 -0.63 5.70 3.18
C LEU A 262 -1.66 6.71 3.67
N GLY A 263 -2.82 6.24 4.10
CA GLY A 263 -3.91 7.08 4.58
C GLY A 263 -3.99 7.18 6.10
N GLN A 264 -3.16 6.44 6.84
CA GLN A 264 -3.30 6.28 8.30
C GLN A 264 -4.73 5.86 8.67
N VAL A 265 -5.24 4.85 7.95
CA VAL A 265 -6.66 4.46 8.01
C VAL A 265 -6.86 3.40 9.09
N PRO A 266 -7.75 3.63 10.08
CA PRO A 266 -8.19 2.62 11.03
C PRO A 266 -8.62 1.33 10.32
N THR A 267 -8.16 0.17 10.81
CA THR A 267 -8.28 -1.07 10.05
C THR A 267 -8.69 -2.25 10.92
N LEU A 268 -9.70 -2.99 10.45
CA LEU A 268 -10.06 -4.32 10.97
C LEU A 268 -9.33 -5.38 10.14
N TRP A 269 -8.54 -6.20 10.81
CA TRP A 269 -7.82 -7.32 10.24
C TRP A 269 -8.46 -8.63 10.65
N HIS A 270 -8.41 -9.62 9.77
CA HIS A 270 -8.71 -11.00 10.16
C HIS A 270 -7.64 -11.48 11.16
N PRO A 271 -8.00 -12.30 12.18
CA PRO A 271 -7.05 -12.86 13.11
C PRO A 271 -5.82 -13.48 12.44
N GLY A 272 -4.64 -13.22 12.99
CA GLY A 272 -3.35 -13.64 12.43
C GLY A 272 -2.90 -12.88 11.18
N LYS A 273 -3.53 -11.75 10.82
CA LYS A 273 -3.21 -10.98 9.62
C LYS A 273 -2.63 -9.59 9.89
N LEU A 274 -2.67 -9.13 11.10
CA LEU A 274 -1.98 -7.90 11.51
C LEU A 274 -0.50 -8.19 11.73
N LEU A 275 0.30 -8.05 10.66
CA LEU A 275 1.74 -8.33 10.71
C LEU A 275 2.52 -7.25 11.45
N GLN A 276 2.07 -6.02 11.36
CA GLN A 276 2.71 -4.85 11.94
C GLN A 276 1.71 -3.70 11.99
N HIS A 277 1.67 -2.99 13.10
CA HIS A 277 0.94 -1.72 13.16
C HIS A 277 1.60 -0.68 12.25
N VAL A 278 0.80 -0.01 11.45
CA VAL A 278 1.25 1.01 10.49
C VAL A 278 0.68 2.39 10.78
N LEU A 279 -0.30 2.50 11.66
CA LEU A 279 -0.79 3.77 12.18
C LEU A 279 0.18 4.31 13.23
N THR A 280 0.57 5.57 13.08
CA THR A 280 1.58 6.20 13.94
C THR A 280 0.98 6.94 15.13
N GLU A 281 -0.19 7.56 14.96
CA GLU A 281 -0.85 8.33 16.02
C GLU A 281 -1.80 7.47 16.85
N HIS A 282 -2.51 6.53 16.22
CA HIS A 282 -3.51 5.67 16.84
C HIS A 282 -3.28 4.20 16.48
N PRO A 283 -2.19 3.55 16.92
CA PRO A 283 -1.94 2.15 16.63
C PRO A 283 -3.02 1.22 17.17
N GLU A 284 -3.76 1.64 18.21
CA GLU A 284 -4.92 0.92 18.76
C GLU A 284 -6.13 0.88 17.81
N HIS A 285 -6.12 1.67 16.74
CA HIS A 285 -7.13 1.62 15.69
C HIS A 285 -6.83 0.57 14.60
N GLU A 286 -5.83 -0.26 14.80
CA GLU A 286 -5.56 -1.46 14.01
C GLU A 286 -5.76 -2.68 14.91
N ILE A 287 -6.85 -3.39 14.68
CA ILE A 287 -7.22 -4.55 15.50
C ILE A 287 -7.47 -5.79 14.64
N GLU A 288 -7.13 -6.94 15.18
CA GLU A 288 -7.65 -8.21 14.70
C GLU A 288 -9.02 -8.45 15.32
N TRP A 289 -10.00 -8.82 14.49
CA TRP A 289 -11.38 -9.00 14.92
C TRP A 289 -11.93 -10.34 14.47
N GLU A 290 -12.55 -11.08 15.42
CA GLU A 290 -13.30 -12.31 15.16
C GLU A 290 -14.80 -12.05 15.22
N PRO A 291 -15.61 -12.79 14.40
CA PRO A 291 -17.06 -12.73 14.49
C PRO A 291 -17.56 -13.04 15.92
N GLY A 292 -18.33 -12.12 16.50
CA GLY A 292 -18.84 -12.19 17.86
C GLY A 292 -18.05 -11.36 18.89
N ASP A 293 -16.85 -10.89 18.56
CA ASP A 293 -16.15 -9.97 19.43
C ASP A 293 -16.76 -8.56 19.42
N PRO A 294 -16.81 -7.85 20.55
CA PRO A 294 -17.29 -6.49 20.57
C PRO A 294 -16.33 -5.55 19.84
N LEU A 295 -16.87 -4.70 18.95
CA LEU A 295 -16.07 -3.64 18.34
C LEU A 295 -15.86 -2.47 19.30
N PRO A 296 -14.66 -1.86 19.30
CA PRO A 296 -14.36 -0.66 20.08
C PRO A 296 -15.24 0.54 19.72
N ASP A 297 -15.38 1.49 20.63
CA ASP A 297 -16.27 2.66 20.44
C ASP A 297 -15.77 3.59 19.32
N TRP A 298 -14.47 3.68 19.09
CA TRP A 298 -13.92 4.47 18.01
C TRP A 298 -14.46 4.07 16.61
N VAL A 299 -14.91 2.81 16.43
CA VAL A 299 -15.53 2.38 15.16
C VAL A 299 -16.82 3.16 14.88
N ALA A 300 -17.65 3.37 15.89
CA ALA A 300 -18.86 4.18 15.73
C ALA A 300 -18.53 5.66 15.47
N GLU A 301 -17.51 6.19 16.14
CA GLU A 301 -17.08 7.60 16.00
C GLU A 301 -16.63 7.93 14.57
N ILE A 302 -15.85 7.05 13.94
CA ILE A 302 -15.32 7.29 12.59
C ILE A 302 -16.30 6.89 11.48
N THR A 303 -17.23 5.95 11.73
CA THR A 303 -18.19 5.47 10.72
C THR A 303 -19.56 6.13 10.88
N GLY A 304 -19.95 6.51 12.08
CA GLY A 304 -21.17 7.25 12.35
C GLY A 304 -21.16 8.57 11.59
N GLY A 305 -22.19 8.85 10.83
CA GLY A 305 -22.36 10.16 10.19
C GLY A 305 -22.35 11.22 11.29
N SER A 306 -21.55 12.29 11.10
CA SER A 306 -21.64 13.47 11.95
C SER A 306 -23.13 13.85 12.07
N ALA A 307 -23.71 13.64 13.24
CA ALA A 307 -24.93 14.34 13.59
C ALA A 307 -24.60 15.82 13.40
N SER A 308 -25.15 16.45 12.38
CA SER A 308 -25.10 17.89 12.22
C SER A 308 -25.52 18.49 13.56
N PRO A 309 -24.74 19.39 14.17
CA PRO A 309 -25.20 20.05 15.39
C PRO A 309 -26.55 20.67 15.06
N SER A 310 -27.59 20.25 15.75
CA SER A 310 -28.92 20.87 15.68
C SER A 310 -28.72 22.35 15.90
N PRO A 311 -29.28 23.24 15.03
CA PRO A 311 -29.21 24.65 15.28
C PRO A 311 -29.91 24.91 16.63
N SER A 312 -29.10 25.27 17.64
CA SER A 312 -29.64 25.72 18.93
C SER A 312 -30.65 26.82 18.67
N SER A 313 -31.90 26.53 18.95
CA SER A 313 -32.97 27.51 19.01
C SER A 313 -32.57 28.59 20.00
N ARG A 314 -31.94 29.67 19.50
CA ARG A 314 -31.90 30.93 20.24
C ARG A 314 -33.31 31.50 20.23
N HIS A 315 -34.09 31.17 21.22
CA HIS A 315 -35.23 32.00 21.58
C HIS A 315 -34.68 33.27 22.21
N GLY A 316 -34.94 34.38 21.53
CA GLY A 316 -34.74 35.69 22.05
C GLY A 316 -35.70 35.96 23.24
N GLY A 317 -35.19 36.64 24.23
CA GLY A 317 -35.87 37.42 25.22
C GLY A 317 -35.25 38.80 25.22
#